data_6276ec68403d119cee71fa235bf59bde
#
_entry.id   6276ec68403d119cee71fa235bf59bde
#
_cell.length_a   1.000
_cell.length_b   1.000
_cell.length_c   1.000
_cell.angle_alpha   90.00
_cell.angle_beta   90.00
_cell.angle_gamma   90.00
#
_symmetry.space_group_name_H-M   'P 1'
#
loop_
_entity.id
_entity.type
_entity.pdbx_description
1 polymer ?
#
loop_
_entity_poly.entity_id
_entity_poly.type
_entity_poly.pdbx_seq_one_letter_code
_entity_poly.pdbx_strand_id
1 'polypeptide(L)'
;MRRLFRSVILALVAIVLLVMIATFSLDAAGKLPYKVYLVHTDSMEQTIRPGSLVLVREDQYHVGQVITFKVNGLIVTHRLIAIHPNGTIVTKGDANPTADPWRATKADIIGGVVRTIPMVGYLWFFIFMTWEGPVSILFAICFFAMLWLIPRRLKSASPDSATT
;
A
#
# COMPACT_ATOMS: atom_id res chain seq x y z
N MET A 1 22.02 10.89 27.31
CA MET A 1 20.67 10.91 26.71
C MET A 1 20.69 11.02 25.18
N ARG A 2 21.35 11.98 24.53
CA ARG A 2 21.35 12.13 23.04
C ARG A 2 21.93 10.94 22.27
N ARG A 3 23.02 10.32 22.77
CA ARG A 3 23.63 9.13 22.12
C ARG A 3 22.68 7.93 22.17
N LEU A 4 22.05 7.69 23.32
CA LEU A 4 21.07 6.61 23.49
C LEU A 4 19.86 6.79 22.57
N PHE A 5 19.31 8.00 22.50
CA PHE A 5 18.21 8.34 21.60
C PHE A 5 18.55 8.10 20.12
N ARG A 6 19.76 8.49 19.68
CA ARG A 6 20.27 8.20 18.33
C ARG A 6 20.34 6.70 18.04
N SER A 7 20.93 5.93 18.99
CA SER A 7 21.06 4.49 18.80
C SER A 7 19.69 3.81 18.70
N VAL A 8 18.70 4.27 19.48
CA VAL A 8 17.32 3.74 19.42
C VAL A 8 16.69 4.05 18.06
N ILE A 9 16.81 5.28 17.55
CA ILE A 9 16.27 5.64 16.23
C ILE A 9 16.94 4.81 15.13
N LEU A 10 18.27 4.70 15.13
CA LEU A 10 18.99 3.90 14.14
C LEU A 10 18.60 2.42 14.19
N ALA A 11 18.41 1.87 15.38
CA ALA A 11 17.94 0.50 15.57
C ALA A 11 16.52 0.33 15.02
N LEU A 12 15.60 1.26 15.28
CA LEU A 12 14.24 1.22 14.74
C LEU A 12 14.24 1.31 13.21
N VAL A 13 15.02 2.21 12.63
CA VAL A 13 15.15 2.32 11.16
C VAL A 13 15.72 1.03 10.57
N ALA A 14 16.75 0.44 11.18
CA ALA A 14 17.33 -0.82 10.73
C ALA A 14 16.31 -1.96 10.78
N ILE A 15 15.52 -2.05 11.86
CA ILE A 15 14.45 -3.06 12.00
C ILE A 15 13.40 -2.88 10.91
N VAL A 16 12.94 -1.65 10.65
CA VAL A 16 11.95 -1.36 9.60
C VAL A 16 12.49 -1.76 8.22
N LEU A 17 13.74 -1.40 7.92
CA LEU A 17 14.38 -1.80 6.66
C LEU A 17 14.50 -3.32 6.52
N LEU A 18 14.87 -4.01 7.59
CA LEU A 18 15.00 -5.47 7.60
C LEU A 18 13.63 -6.14 7.36
N VAL A 19 12.57 -5.65 8.00
CA VAL A 19 11.20 -6.13 7.79
C VAL A 19 10.76 -5.87 6.35
N MET A 20 11.03 -4.68 5.79
CA MET A 20 10.72 -4.38 4.38
C MET A 20 11.45 -5.31 3.40
N ILE A 21 12.74 -5.54 3.61
CA ILE A 21 13.54 -6.46 2.77
C ILE A 21 12.98 -7.88 2.88
N ALA A 22 12.68 -8.34 4.09
CA ALA A 22 12.14 -9.68 4.31
C ALA A 22 10.76 -9.86 3.65
N THR A 23 9.84 -8.90 3.81
CA THR A 23 8.51 -8.96 3.18
C THR A 23 8.62 -8.93 1.66
N PHE A 24 9.46 -8.05 1.09
CA PHE A 24 9.71 -7.99 -0.34
C PHE A 24 10.31 -9.30 -0.88
N SER A 25 11.27 -9.88 -0.16
CA SER A 25 11.89 -11.15 -0.55
C SER A 25 10.92 -12.32 -0.50
N LEU A 26 10.02 -12.36 0.50
CA LEU A 26 8.98 -13.39 0.62
C LEU A 26 7.92 -13.26 -0.47
N ASP A 27 7.53 -12.03 -0.83
CA ASP A 27 6.60 -11.76 -1.93
C ASP A 27 7.22 -12.16 -3.28
N ALA A 28 8.45 -11.73 -3.56
CA ALA A 28 9.18 -12.10 -4.77
C ALA A 28 9.40 -13.63 -4.90
N ALA A 29 9.50 -14.34 -3.77
CA ALA A 29 9.59 -15.80 -3.72
C ALA A 29 8.22 -16.50 -3.84
N GLY A 30 7.10 -15.75 -3.97
CA GLY A 30 5.75 -16.29 -4.01
C GLY A 30 5.32 -17.03 -2.73
N LYS A 31 5.96 -16.72 -1.59
CA LYS A 31 5.69 -17.40 -0.31
C LYS A 31 4.62 -16.70 0.54
N LEU A 32 4.20 -15.49 0.15
CA LEU A 32 3.12 -14.80 0.81
C LEU A 32 1.78 -15.17 0.16
N PRO A 33 0.82 -15.72 0.90
CA PRO A 33 -0.51 -16.06 0.37
C PRO A 33 -1.40 -14.83 0.21
N TYR A 34 -0.84 -13.63 0.29
CA TYR A 34 -1.55 -12.37 0.23
C TYR A 34 -0.97 -11.45 -0.84
N LYS A 35 -1.86 -10.79 -1.57
CA LYS A 35 -1.52 -9.73 -2.54
C LYS A 35 -2.28 -8.45 -2.22
N VAL A 36 -1.68 -7.33 -2.55
CA VAL A 36 -2.29 -6.00 -2.34
C VAL A 36 -2.61 -5.39 -3.69
N TYR A 37 -3.83 -4.92 -3.86
CA TYR A 37 -4.27 -4.20 -5.05
C TYR A 37 -4.86 -2.86 -4.68
N LEU A 38 -4.69 -1.88 -5.59
CA LEU A 38 -5.31 -0.58 -5.49
C LEU A 38 -6.61 -0.56 -6.30
N VAL A 39 -7.70 -0.15 -5.66
CA VAL A 39 -9.00 0.03 -6.33
C VAL A 39 -9.04 1.43 -6.96
N HIS A 40 -9.10 1.48 -8.29
CA HIS A 40 -9.10 2.72 -9.05
C HIS A 40 -10.48 3.23 -9.42
N THR A 41 -11.45 2.31 -9.57
CA THR A 41 -12.78 2.62 -10.10
C THR A 41 -13.83 2.69 -8.99
N ASP A 42 -14.95 3.32 -9.31
CA ASP A 42 -16.11 3.51 -8.43
C ASP A 42 -17.11 2.34 -8.47
N SER A 43 -16.87 1.32 -9.31
CA SER A 43 -17.77 0.16 -9.45
C SER A 43 -18.07 -0.58 -8.13
N MET A 44 -17.23 -0.40 -7.12
CA MET A 44 -17.39 -0.97 -5.78
C MET A 44 -17.71 0.09 -4.71
N GLU A 45 -18.02 1.33 -5.08
CA GLU A 45 -18.07 2.49 -4.18
C GLU A 45 -19.01 2.30 -2.97
N GLN A 46 -20.06 1.49 -3.10
CA GLN A 46 -20.94 1.18 -1.97
C GLN A 46 -20.25 0.43 -0.83
N THR A 47 -19.21 -0.37 -1.15
CA THR A 47 -18.47 -1.18 -0.19
C THR A 47 -17.00 -0.78 -0.11
N ILE A 48 -16.37 -0.49 -1.25
CA ILE A 48 -14.94 -0.17 -1.37
C ILE A 48 -14.80 1.08 -2.22
N ARG A 49 -14.37 2.18 -1.61
CA ARG A 49 -14.17 3.44 -2.29
C ARG A 49 -12.93 3.42 -3.18
N PRO A 50 -12.93 4.17 -4.30
CA PRO A 50 -11.71 4.42 -5.08
C PRO A 50 -10.57 4.93 -4.19
N GLY A 51 -9.33 4.55 -4.51
CA GLY A 51 -8.17 4.88 -3.69
C GLY A 51 -7.99 4.00 -2.45
N SER A 52 -8.81 2.95 -2.27
CA SER A 52 -8.61 1.95 -1.22
C SER A 52 -7.60 0.89 -1.66
N LEU A 53 -6.80 0.39 -0.71
CA LEU A 53 -6.03 -0.84 -0.88
C LEU A 53 -6.88 -2.02 -0.43
N VAL A 54 -6.85 -3.10 -1.19
CA VAL A 54 -7.47 -4.37 -0.83
C VAL A 54 -6.41 -5.44 -0.63
N LEU A 55 -6.48 -6.11 0.51
CA LEU A 55 -5.66 -7.29 0.80
C LEU A 55 -6.42 -8.51 0.33
N VAL A 56 -5.86 -9.20 -0.63
CA VAL A 56 -6.43 -10.39 -1.28
C VAL A 56 -5.68 -11.61 -0.78
N ARG A 57 -6.40 -12.61 -0.31
CA ARG A 57 -5.84 -13.92 0.03
C ARG A 57 -6.00 -14.85 -1.17
N GLU A 58 -4.89 -15.38 -1.67
CA GLU A 58 -4.87 -16.28 -2.81
C GLU A 58 -5.62 -17.58 -2.50
N ASP A 59 -6.24 -18.16 -3.51
CA ASP A 59 -6.93 -19.46 -3.49
C ASP A 59 -8.04 -19.65 -2.44
N GLN A 60 -8.44 -18.57 -1.75
CA GLN A 60 -9.54 -18.60 -0.78
C GLN A 60 -10.62 -17.59 -1.16
N TYR A 61 -11.79 -18.09 -1.49
CA TYR A 61 -12.96 -17.28 -1.82
C TYR A 61 -14.25 -18.09 -1.71
N HIS A 62 -15.36 -17.40 -1.60
CA HIS A 62 -16.71 -18.00 -1.61
C HIS A 62 -17.70 -17.08 -2.33
N VAL A 63 -18.84 -17.64 -2.75
CA VAL A 63 -19.94 -16.88 -3.33
C VAL A 63 -20.45 -15.83 -2.32
N GLY A 64 -20.69 -14.61 -2.79
CA GLY A 64 -21.04 -13.45 -1.98
C GLY A 64 -19.84 -12.62 -1.51
N GLN A 65 -18.62 -13.14 -1.58
CA GLN A 65 -17.40 -12.40 -1.23
C GLN A 65 -16.96 -11.50 -2.38
N VAL A 66 -16.30 -10.37 -2.04
CA VAL A 66 -15.55 -9.58 -3.01
C VAL A 66 -14.28 -10.35 -3.37
N ILE A 67 -14.07 -10.56 -4.66
CA ILE A 67 -12.91 -11.26 -5.20
C ILE A 67 -12.12 -10.35 -6.12
N THR A 68 -10.85 -10.66 -6.28
CA THR A 68 -10.00 -10.09 -7.33
C THR A 68 -9.70 -11.17 -8.36
N PHE A 69 -9.90 -10.86 -9.62
CA PHE A 69 -9.74 -11.80 -10.72
C PHE A 69 -9.18 -11.10 -11.97
N LYS A 70 -8.68 -11.88 -12.91
CA LYS A 70 -8.12 -11.40 -14.17
C LYS A 70 -9.10 -11.61 -15.31
N VAL A 71 -9.38 -10.59 -16.09
CA VAL A 71 -10.24 -10.67 -17.27
C VAL A 71 -9.75 -9.72 -18.37
N ASN A 72 -9.62 -10.20 -19.60
CA ASN A 72 -9.15 -9.42 -20.74
C ASN A 72 -7.82 -8.66 -20.48
N GLY A 73 -6.92 -9.26 -19.71
CA GLY A 73 -5.65 -8.63 -19.33
C GLY A 73 -5.73 -7.61 -18.19
N LEU A 74 -6.93 -7.31 -17.69
CA LEU A 74 -7.17 -6.40 -16.58
C LEU A 74 -7.34 -7.17 -15.27
N ILE A 75 -6.96 -6.55 -14.16
CA ILE A 75 -7.25 -7.03 -12.82
C ILE A 75 -8.46 -6.26 -12.31
N VAL A 76 -9.52 -6.99 -11.97
CA VAL A 76 -10.81 -6.46 -11.54
C VAL A 76 -11.13 -6.97 -10.15
N THR A 77 -11.74 -6.11 -9.33
CA THR A 77 -12.20 -6.45 -7.98
C THR A 77 -13.70 -6.21 -7.90
N HIS A 78 -14.50 -7.28 -7.94
CA HIS A 78 -15.96 -7.25 -7.89
C HIS A 78 -16.49 -8.35 -6.97
N ARG A 79 -17.80 -8.33 -6.70
CA ARG A 79 -18.45 -9.36 -5.89
C ARG A 79 -18.75 -10.61 -6.73
N LEU A 80 -18.39 -11.75 -6.20
CA LEU A 80 -18.71 -13.05 -6.78
C LEU A 80 -20.18 -13.40 -6.49
N ILE A 81 -21.02 -13.39 -7.51
CA ILE A 81 -22.47 -13.64 -7.37
C ILE A 81 -22.79 -15.13 -7.50
N ALA A 82 -22.17 -15.80 -8.46
CA ALA A 82 -22.40 -17.21 -8.69
C ALA A 82 -21.19 -17.90 -9.32
N ILE A 83 -21.15 -19.21 -9.15
CA ILE A 83 -20.23 -20.11 -9.85
C ILE A 83 -21.08 -21.17 -10.52
N HIS A 84 -20.99 -21.28 -11.83
CA HIS A 84 -21.73 -22.32 -12.59
C HIS A 84 -21.01 -23.65 -12.57
N PRO A 85 -21.73 -24.77 -12.80
CA PRO A 85 -21.13 -26.12 -12.83
C PRO A 85 -19.99 -26.29 -13.86
N ASN A 86 -20.05 -25.55 -14.97
CA ASN A 86 -19.01 -25.52 -16.01
C ASN A 86 -17.75 -24.68 -15.62
N GLY A 87 -17.69 -24.14 -14.39
CA GLY A 87 -16.59 -23.37 -13.89
C GLY A 87 -16.62 -21.88 -14.22
N THR A 88 -17.60 -21.41 -15.02
CA THR A 88 -17.77 -19.96 -15.24
C THR A 88 -18.26 -19.26 -13.99
N ILE A 89 -17.81 -18.01 -13.79
CA ILE A 89 -18.20 -17.17 -12.67
C ILE A 89 -19.06 -15.99 -13.15
N VAL A 90 -19.97 -15.58 -12.29
CA VAL A 90 -20.75 -14.36 -12.45
C VAL A 90 -20.29 -13.38 -11.39
N THR A 91 -19.84 -12.20 -11.81
CA THR A 91 -19.41 -11.12 -10.92
C THR A 91 -20.25 -9.87 -11.13
N LYS A 92 -20.22 -8.98 -10.15
CA LYS A 92 -20.93 -7.70 -10.22
C LYS A 92 -20.22 -6.68 -9.33
N GLY A 93 -19.98 -5.49 -9.83
CA GLY A 93 -19.60 -4.33 -9.00
C GLY A 93 -20.77 -3.93 -8.09
N ASP A 94 -20.51 -3.65 -6.83
CA ASP A 94 -21.57 -3.33 -5.87
C ASP A 94 -22.35 -2.06 -6.24
N ALA A 95 -21.72 -1.10 -6.93
CA ALA A 95 -22.35 0.11 -7.44
C ALA A 95 -22.98 -0.08 -8.84
N ASN A 96 -22.72 -1.20 -9.52
CA ASN A 96 -23.26 -1.43 -10.86
C ASN A 96 -24.71 -1.90 -10.78
N PRO A 97 -25.58 -1.53 -11.75
CA PRO A 97 -26.97 -2.01 -11.78
C PRO A 97 -27.09 -3.48 -12.18
N THR A 98 -26.20 -3.97 -13.05
CA THR A 98 -26.25 -5.30 -13.66
C THR A 98 -24.98 -6.10 -13.36
N ALA A 99 -25.05 -7.41 -13.55
CA ALA A 99 -23.89 -8.28 -13.53
C ALA A 99 -22.94 -7.95 -14.68
N ASP A 100 -21.68 -8.28 -14.49
CA ASP A 100 -20.64 -8.01 -15.46
C ASP A 100 -20.85 -8.84 -16.75
N PRO A 101 -20.60 -8.26 -17.93
CA PRO A 101 -20.85 -8.94 -19.21
C PRO A 101 -19.73 -9.88 -19.64
N TRP A 102 -18.59 -9.87 -18.95
CA TRP A 102 -17.43 -10.70 -19.33
C TRP A 102 -17.57 -12.14 -18.95
N ARG A 103 -16.86 -12.98 -19.68
CA ARG A 103 -16.75 -14.40 -19.38
C ARG A 103 -15.45 -14.67 -18.63
N ALA A 104 -15.56 -14.90 -17.34
CA ALA A 104 -14.46 -15.31 -16.50
C ALA A 104 -14.74 -16.68 -15.89
N THR A 105 -13.71 -17.39 -15.50
CA THR A 105 -13.77 -18.74 -14.93
C THR A 105 -13.12 -18.76 -13.55
N LYS A 106 -13.26 -19.86 -12.83
CA LYS A 106 -12.57 -20.08 -11.55
C LYS A 106 -11.05 -19.93 -11.67
N ALA A 107 -10.47 -20.30 -12.81
CA ALA A 107 -9.02 -20.21 -13.04
C ALA A 107 -8.53 -18.76 -13.14
N ASP A 108 -9.43 -17.82 -13.41
CA ASP A 108 -9.10 -16.40 -13.50
C ASP A 108 -9.11 -15.72 -12.14
N ILE A 109 -9.63 -16.37 -11.08
CA ILE A 109 -9.72 -15.83 -9.73
C ILE A 109 -8.32 -15.82 -9.10
N ILE A 110 -7.88 -14.66 -8.66
CA ILE A 110 -6.63 -14.52 -7.89
C ILE A 110 -6.90 -14.86 -6.42
N GLY A 111 -8.03 -14.40 -5.88
CA GLY A 111 -8.40 -14.70 -4.51
C GLY A 111 -9.50 -13.80 -3.96
N GLY A 112 -9.85 -14.02 -2.70
CA GLY A 112 -10.87 -13.26 -1.99
C GLY A 112 -10.30 -12.07 -1.23
N VAL A 113 -11.01 -10.94 -1.24
CA VAL A 113 -10.66 -9.76 -0.43
C VAL A 113 -10.94 -10.07 1.04
N VAL A 114 -9.91 -10.01 1.86
CA VAL A 114 -9.99 -10.26 3.31
C VAL A 114 -9.97 -8.98 4.13
N ARG A 115 -9.39 -7.91 3.59
CA ARG A 115 -9.34 -6.60 4.25
C ARG A 115 -9.30 -5.47 3.23
N THR A 116 -9.95 -4.36 3.58
CA THR A 116 -9.87 -3.10 2.83
C THR A 116 -9.31 -2.02 3.72
N ILE A 117 -8.39 -1.22 3.18
CA ILE A 117 -7.79 -0.06 3.85
C ILE A 117 -8.19 1.17 3.02
N PRO A 118 -9.17 1.95 3.47
CA PRO A 118 -9.70 3.06 2.69
C PRO A 118 -8.69 4.19 2.54
N MET A 119 -8.68 4.84 1.38
CA MET A 119 -7.94 6.06 1.04
C MET A 119 -6.39 5.99 1.12
N VAL A 120 -5.80 4.95 1.69
CA VAL A 120 -4.34 4.81 1.81
C VAL A 120 -3.69 4.48 0.47
N GLY A 121 -4.47 3.99 -0.49
CA GLY A 121 -3.98 3.63 -1.81
C GLY A 121 -3.40 4.81 -2.61
N TYR A 122 -3.95 6.01 -2.47
CA TYR A 122 -3.39 7.19 -3.12
C TYR A 122 -2.00 7.55 -2.55
N LEU A 123 -1.82 7.44 -1.23
CA LEU A 123 -0.51 7.64 -0.60
C LEU A 123 0.48 6.55 -1.02
N TRP A 124 0.02 5.29 -1.03
CA TRP A 124 0.81 4.17 -1.53
C TRP A 124 1.24 4.37 -2.98
N PHE A 125 0.29 4.73 -3.86
CA PHE A 125 0.57 5.02 -5.27
C PHE A 125 1.60 6.14 -5.43
N PHE A 126 1.43 7.26 -4.71
CA PHE A 126 2.37 8.37 -4.72
C PHE A 126 3.77 7.95 -4.27
N ILE A 127 3.87 7.19 -3.17
CA ILE A 127 5.17 6.79 -2.61
C ILE A 127 5.89 5.76 -3.50
N PHE A 128 5.17 4.78 -4.07
CA PHE A 128 5.79 3.61 -4.69
C PHE A 128 5.64 3.54 -6.21
N MET A 129 4.65 4.21 -6.79
CA MET A 129 4.37 4.13 -8.23
C MET A 129 4.79 5.39 -8.98
N THR A 130 5.04 6.51 -8.31
CA THR A 130 5.59 7.71 -8.91
C THR A 130 7.04 7.89 -8.49
N TRP A 131 7.90 8.36 -9.39
CA TRP A 131 9.31 8.66 -9.06
C TRP A 131 9.44 9.86 -8.09
N GLU A 132 8.43 10.72 -8.05
CA GLU A 132 8.38 11.93 -7.21
C GLU A 132 8.25 11.60 -5.73
N GLY A 133 7.51 10.55 -5.37
CA GLY A 133 7.31 10.14 -3.98
C GLY A 133 8.62 9.75 -3.27
N PRO A 134 9.39 8.78 -3.77
CA PRO A 134 10.68 8.41 -3.19
C PRO A 134 11.68 9.57 -3.13
N VAL A 135 11.72 10.41 -4.18
CA VAL A 135 12.58 11.60 -4.23
C VAL A 135 12.18 12.61 -3.16
N SER A 136 10.90 12.90 -3.03
CA SER A 136 10.39 13.83 -2.00
C SER A 136 10.71 13.35 -0.58
N ILE A 137 10.57 12.05 -0.32
CA ILE A 137 10.93 11.44 0.97
C ILE A 137 12.42 11.56 1.22
N LEU A 138 13.26 11.28 0.23
CA LEU A 138 14.70 11.42 0.33
C LEU A 138 15.10 12.89 0.63
N PHE A 139 14.50 13.85 -0.09
CA PHE A 139 14.69 15.27 0.19
C PHE A 139 14.29 15.66 1.61
N ALA A 140 13.15 15.19 2.09
CA ALA A 140 12.70 15.45 3.45
C ALA A 140 13.67 14.87 4.48
N ILE A 141 14.12 13.63 4.29
CA ILE A 141 15.13 13.00 5.18
C ILE A 141 16.44 13.80 5.19
N CYS A 142 16.96 14.18 4.02
CA CYS A 142 18.18 14.97 3.90
C CYS A 142 18.03 16.35 4.54
N PHE A 143 16.90 17.02 4.34
CA PHE A 143 16.61 18.33 4.94
C PHE A 143 16.55 18.28 6.46
N PHE A 144 15.82 17.30 7.03
CA PHE A 144 15.76 17.12 8.48
C PHE A 144 17.12 16.69 9.07
N ALA A 145 17.86 15.83 8.36
CA ALA A 145 19.22 15.46 8.76
C ALA A 145 20.16 16.68 8.77
N MET A 146 20.09 17.54 7.76
CA MET A 146 20.84 18.79 7.69
C MET A 146 20.49 19.72 8.86
N LEU A 147 19.20 19.98 9.10
CA LEU A 147 18.77 20.80 10.25
C LEU A 147 19.27 20.23 11.59
N TRP A 148 19.38 18.93 11.68
CA TRP A 148 19.82 18.27 12.90
C TRP A 148 21.34 18.26 13.07
N LEU A 149 22.11 18.27 11.95
CA LEU A 149 23.57 18.33 11.91
C LEU A 149 24.11 19.74 12.07
N ILE A 150 23.31 20.80 11.80
CA ILE A 150 23.73 22.18 12.01
C ILE A 150 24.10 22.36 13.49
N PRO A 151 25.38 22.56 13.84
CA PRO A 151 25.78 22.72 15.22
C PRO A 151 25.17 24.02 15.75
N ARG A 152 24.49 23.98 16.90
CA ARG A 152 23.92 25.13 17.61
C ARG A 152 25.04 26.08 18.17
N ARG A 153 26.13 26.23 17.44
CA ARG A 153 27.27 27.08 17.84
C ARG A 153 27.06 28.56 17.56
N LEU A 154 25.92 28.97 17.02
CA LEU A 154 25.68 30.40 16.72
C LEU A 154 24.98 31.16 17.86
N LYS A 155 24.90 30.61 19.07
CA LYS A 155 24.20 31.26 20.19
C LYS A 155 25.12 31.74 21.33
N SER A 156 26.41 31.91 21.10
CA SER A 156 27.31 32.50 22.11
C SER A 156 28.28 33.52 21.51
N ALA A 157 27.75 34.46 20.75
CA ALA A 157 28.42 35.75 20.58
C ALA A 157 27.55 36.74 21.38
N SER A 158 27.72 36.79 22.68
CA SER A 158 27.29 37.93 23.48
C SER A 158 28.30 39.05 23.23
N PRO A 159 27.87 40.24 22.84
CA PRO A 159 28.71 41.40 22.78
C PRO A 159 28.75 42.03 24.20
N ASP A 160 29.60 41.50 25.06
CA ASP A 160 29.94 42.17 26.31
C ASP A 160 31.47 42.37 26.34
N SER A 161 31.87 43.53 25.95
CA SER A 161 33.02 44.25 26.49
C SER A 161 33.34 45.49 25.63
N ALA A 162 32.55 46.54 25.78
CA ALA A 162 32.96 47.86 25.37
C ALA A 162 32.42 48.89 26.38
N THR A 163 33.03 48.89 27.59
CA THR A 163 33.03 50.06 28.46
C THR A 163 34.25 49.99 29.37
N THR A 164 35.30 50.63 28.97
CA THR A 164 36.18 51.46 29.79
C THR A 164 36.95 52.41 28.89
#